data_8850ce9773ea22305057e0db0f7a6c96
#
_entry.id   8850ce9773ea22305057e0db0f7a6c96
#
_cell.length_a   1.000
_cell.length_b   1.000
_cell.length_c   1.000
_cell.angle_alpha   90.00
_cell.angle_beta   90.00
_cell.angle_gamma   90.00
#
_symmetry.space_group_name_H-M   'P 1'
#
loop_
_entity.id
_entity.type
_entity.pdbx_description
1 polymer ?
#
loop_
_entity_poly.entity_id
_entity_poly.type
_entity_poly.pdbx_seq_one_letter_code
_entity_poly.pdbx_strand_id
1 'polypeptide(L)'
;MSAPAETPDRIADLRRAMRLIADAIEDLPAECRDLAGNALLNIAAEAVAQDVGCAEAGRIFSRLADLLTRGLQPPISDAISLTAFDA
;
A
#
# COMPACT_ATOMS: atom_id res chain seq x y z
N MET A 1 -11.15 -13.04 -19.82
CA MET A 1 -10.66 -11.70 -20.11
C MET A 1 -10.22 -10.99 -18.84
N SER A 2 -9.09 -10.40 -18.88
CA SER A 2 -8.59 -9.72 -17.70
C SER A 2 -8.51 -8.22 -17.95
N ALA A 3 -8.99 -7.45 -16.99
CA ALA A 3 -8.85 -6.00 -17.03
C ALA A 3 -7.50 -5.61 -16.45
N PRO A 4 -6.87 -4.57 -16.98
CA PRO A 4 -5.66 -4.06 -16.34
C PRO A 4 -5.98 -3.63 -14.92
N ALA A 5 -5.05 -3.89 -14.00
CA ALA A 5 -5.23 -3.52 -12.61
C ALA A 5 -5.30 -2.01 -12.44
N GLU A 6 -4.75 -1.27 -13.38
CA GLU A 6 -4.63 0.18 -13.29
C GLU A 6 -5.69 0.91 -14.09
N THR A 7 -6.86 0.32 -14.28
CA THR A 7 -7.98 1.06 -14.86
C THR A 7 -8.38 2.19 -13.91
N PRO A 8 -9.01 3.25 -14.45
CA PRO A 8 -9.48 4.35 -13.60
C PRO A 8 -10.36 3.91 -12.44
N ASP A 9 -11.21 2.90 -12.66
CA ASP A 9 -12.07 2.38 -11.60
C ASP A 9 -11.26 1.73 -10.49
N ARG A 10 -10.21 0.97 -10.86
CA ARG A 10 -9.37 0.31 -9.86
C ARG A 10 -8.55 1.32 -9.07
N ILE A 11 -8.11 2.39 -9.72
CA ILE A 11 -7.38 3.45 -9.03
C ILE A 11 -8.31 4.16 -8.04
N ALA A 12 -9.55 4.41 -8.43
CA ALA A 12 -10.53 5.02 -7.52
C ALA A 12 -10.79 4.10 -6.33
N ASP A 13 -10.90 2.80 -6.58
CA ASP A 13 -11.09 1.82 -5.49
C ASP A 13 -9.89 1.81 -4.56
N LEU A 14 -8.69 1.87 -5.09
CA LEU A 14 -7.48 1.91 -4.27
C LEU A 14 -7.47 3.15 -3.37
N ARG A 15 -7.79 4.31 -3.93
CA ARG A 15 -7.84 5.53 -3.13
C ARG A 15 -8.88 5.45 -2.04
N ARG A 16 -10.04 4.85 -2.35
CA ARG A 16 -11.09 4.68 -1.36
C ARG A 16 -10.64 3.75 -0.25
N ALA A 17 -9.99 2.63 -0.60
CA ALA A 17 -9.46 1.71 0.40
C ALA A 17 -8.45 2.41 1.29
N MET A 18 -7.58 3.21 0.71
CA MET A 18 -6.58 3.95 1.49
C MET A 18 -7.22 4.92 2.47
N ARG A 19 -8.29 5.61 2.05
CA ARG A 19 -9.01 6.52 2.95
C ARG A 19 -9.65 5.78 4.10
N LEU A 20 -10.28 4.65 3.80
CA LEU A 20 -10.94 3.87 4.84
C LEU A 20 -9.93 3.37 5.87
N ILE A 21 -8.77 2.93 5.41
CA ILE A 21 -7.71 2.50 6.30
C ILE A 21 -7.16 3.67 7.11
N ALA A 22 -6.95 4.81 6.47
CA ALA A 22 -6.44 6.00 7.15
C ALA A 22 -7.41 6.45 8.24
N ASP A 23 -8.71 6.40 7.97
CA ASP A 23 -9.73 6.77 8.96
C ASP A 23 -9.68 5.81 10.15
N ALA A 24 -9.50 4.53 9.89
CA ALA A 24 -9.40 3.53 10.96
C ALA A 24 -8.17 3.79 11.84
N ILE A 25 -7.08 4.23 11.26
CA ILE A 25 -5.88 4.55 12.01
C ILE A 25 -6.14 5.70 12.98
N GLU A 26 -6.87 6.71 12.54
CA GLU A 26 -7.18 7.86 13.40
C GLU A 26 -8.07 7.47 14.57
N ASP A 27 -8.82 6.38 14.44
CA ASP A 27 -9.69 5.88 15.50
C ASP A 27 -8.98 4.95 16.46
N LEU A 28 -7.69 4.70 16.27
CA LEU A 28 -6.95 3.84 17.19
C LEU A 28 -6.86 4.46 18.56
N PRO A 29 -6.88 3.60 19.63
CA PRO A 29 -6.64 4.11 20.98
C PRO A 29 -5.29 4.82 21.06
N ALA A 30 -5.19 5.77 21.99
CA ALA A 30 -3.98 6.59 22.10
C ALA A 30 -2.73 5.72 22.29
N GLU A 31 -2.85 4.64 23.07
CA GLU A 31 -1.71 3.77 23.35
C GLU A 31 -1.25 2.97 22.14
N CYS A 32 -2.07 2.89 21.09
CA CYS A 32 -1.70 2.17 19.86
C CYS A 32 -1.31 3.09 18.74
N ARG A 33 -1.54 4.37 18.87
CA ARG A 33 -1.43 5.30 17.75
C ARG A 33 -0.01 5.45 17.25
N ASP A 34 0.97 5.42 18.14
CA ASP A 34 2.37 5.52 17.74
C ASP A 34 2.89 4.23 17.11
N LEU A 35 2.13 3.15 17.18
CA LEU A 35 2.49 1.87 16.58
C LEU A 35 1.83 1.67 15.22
N ALA A 36 1.03 2.63 14.75
CA ALA A 36 0.25 2.47 13.54
C ALA A 36 1.11 2.16 12.32
N GLY A 37 2.24 2.86 12.16
CA GLY A 37 3.12 2.63 11.03
C GLY A 37 3.69 1.23 11.02
N ASN A 38 4.15 0.76 12.19
CA ASN A 38 4.69 -0.58 12.30
C ASN A 38 3.61 -1.63 12.03
N ALA A 39 2.41 -1.43 12.59
CA ALA A 39 1.31 -2.35 12.39
C ALA A 39 0.92 -2.42 10.91
N LEU A 40 0.83 -1.27 10.26
CA LEU A 40 0.50 -1.24 8.84
C LEU A 40 1.53 -1.97 8.00
N LEU A 41 2.80 -1.77 8.31
CA LEU A 41 3.87 -2.42 7.57
C LEU A 41 3.76 -3.93 7.67
N ASN A 42 3.47 -4.45 8.87
CA ASN A 42 3.32 -5.88 9.06
C ASN A 42 2.09 -6.43 8.34
N ILE A 43 0.97 -5.72 8.44
CA ILE A 43 -0.25 -6.15 7.77
C ILE A 43 -0.04 -6.13 6.25
N ALA A 44 0.60 -5.08 5.75
CA ALA A 44 0.85 -4.97 4.32
C ALA A 44 1.76 -6.11 3.83
N ALA A 45 2.80 -6.42 4.59
CA ALA A 45 3.71 -7.49 4.20
C ALA A 45 2.96 -8.82 4.09
N GLU A 46 2.11 -9.11 5.07
CA GLU A 46 1.35 -10.35 5.05
C GLU A 46 0.34 -10.37 3.91
N ALA A 47 -0.39 -9.29 3.73
CA ALA A 47 -1.41 -9.23 2.70
C ALA A 47 -0.82 -9.37 1.31
N VAL A 48 0.27 -8.67 1.03
CA VAL A 48 0.91 -8.73 -0.28
C VAL A 48 1.53 -10.09 -0.51
N ALA A 49 2.17 -10.68 0.51
CA ALA A 49 2.77 -12.00 0.38
C ALA A 49 1.70 -13.07 0.09
N GLN A 50 0.53 -12.95 0.71
CA GLN A 50 -0.56 -13.88 0.43
C GLN A 50 -1.11 -13.71 -0.98
N ASP A 51 -1.07 -12.49 -1.50
CA ASP A 51 -1.63 -12.21 -2.82
C ASP A 51 -0.70 -12.62 -3.95
N VAL A 52 0.59 -12.32 -3.83
CA VAL A 52 1.54 -12.51 -4.94
C VAL A 52 2.71 -13.42 -4.60
N GLY A 53 2.79 -13.91 -3.37
CA GLY A 53 3.91 -14.74 -2.93
C GLY A 53 5.02 -13.92 -2.34
N CYS A 54 5.89 -14.57 -1.56
CA CYS A 54 6.92 -13.86 -0.81
C CYS A 54 7.97 -13.20 -1.70
N ALA A 55 8.38 -13.87 -2.77
CA ALA A 55 9.42 -13.32 -3.64
C ALA A 55 8.92 -12.04 -4.33
N GLU A 56 7.71 -12.08 -4.86
CA GLU A 56 7.16 -10.93 -5.55
C GLU A 56 6.85 -9.81 -4.55
N ALA A 57 6.38 -10.17 -3.36
CA ALA A 57 6.14 -9.19 -2.31
C ALA A 57 7.43 -8.44 -1.98
N GLY A 58 8.54 -9.17 -1.86
CA GLY A 58 9.83 -8.56 -1.60
C GLY A 58 10.23 -7.56 -2.66
N ARG A 59 9.97 -7.88 -3.92
CA ARG A 59 10.26 -6.96 -5.03
C ARG A 59 9.42 -5.70 -4.95
N ILE A 60 8.14 -5.83 -4.62
CA ILE A 60 7.25 -4.68 -4.48
C ILE A 60 7.73 -3.78 -3.35
N PHE A 61 8.06 -4.35 -2.19
CA PHE A 61 8.53 -3.54 -1.07
C PHE A 61 9.91 -2.93 -1.34
N SER A 62 10.76 -3.63 -2.09
CA SER A 62 12.04 -3.08 -2.49
C SER A 62 11.85 -1.85 -3.38
N ARG A 63 10.87 -1.92 -4.29
CA ARG A 63 10.55 -0.79 -5.14
C ARG A 63 10.05 0.39 -4.32
N LEU A 64 9.19 0.12 -3.35
CA LEU A 64 8.69 1.17 -2.47
C LEU A 64 9.83 1.80 -1.67
N ALA A 65 10.74 0.96 -1.16
CA ALA A 65 11.88 1.46 -0.40
C ALA A 65 12.75 2.37 -1.27
N ASP A 66 12.95 2.01 -2.53
CA ASP A 66 13.72 2.83 -3.46
C ASP A 66 13.06 4.18 -3.68
N LEU A 67 11.74 4.20 -3.86
CA LEU A 67 11.02 5.45 -4.04
C LEU A 67 11.14 6.34 -2.81
N LEU A 68 10.99 5.76 -1.62
CA LEU A 68 11.10 6.54 -0.39
C LEU A 68 12.51 7.07 -0.19
N THR A 69 13.53 6.31 -0.56
CA THR A 69 14.91 6.73 -0.45
C THR A 69 15.16 7.96 -1.32
N ARG A 70 14.46 8.07 -2.42
CA ARG A 70 14.56 9.23 -3.31
C ARG A 70 13.70 10.40 -2.84
N GLY A 71 13.01 10.25 -1.73
CA GLY A 71 12.14 11.30 -1.22
C GLY A 71 10.77 11.35 -1.87
N LEU A 72 10.40 10.33 -2.63
CA LEU A 72 9.10 10.28 -3.27
C LEU A 72 8.09 9.61 -2.34
N GLN A 73 7.19 10.41 -1.80
CA GLN A 73 6.20 9.93 -0.84
C GLN A 73 4.82 10.23 -1.39
N PRO A 74 4.09 9.19 -1.82
CA PRO A 74 2.78 9.44 -2.41
C PRO A 74 1.76 9.84 -1.35
N PRO A 75 1.01 10.90 -1.57
CA PRO A 75 -0.13 11.22 -0.71
C PRO A 75 -1.28 10.27 -1.01
N ILE A 76 -2.23 10.20 -0.09
CA ILE A 76 -3.39 9.32 -0.26
C ILE A 76 -4.15 9.65 -1.54
N SER A 77 -4.26 10.94 -1.85
CA SER A 77 -4.99 11.38 -3.02
C SER A 77 -4.29 11.04 -4.34
N ASP A 78 -3.03 10.65 -4.27
CA ASP A 78 -2.23 10.39 -5.46
C ASP A 78 -1.58 9.01 -5.33
N ALA A 79 -2.43 8.00 -5.14
CA ALA A 79 -1.99 6.64 -4.86
C ALA A 79 -1.16 6.07 -6.01
N ILE A 80 -0.12 5.34 -5.65
CA ILE A 80 0.72 4.64 -6.60
C ILE A 80 0.38 3.15 -6.55
N SER A 81 0.13 2.55 -7.71
CA SER A 81 -0.02 1.11 -7.77
C SER A 81 1.36 0.49 -7.90
N LEU A 82 1.81 -0.17 -6.85
CA LEU A 82 3.16 -0.71 -6.82
C LEU A 82 3.32 -1.91 -7.76
N THR A 83 2.23 -2.61 -8.02
CA THR A 83 2.29 -3.76 -8.94
C THR A 83 2.53 -3.33 -10.37
N ALA A 84 2.16 -2.11 -10.74
CA ALA A 84 2.38 -1.60 -12.09
C ALA A 84 3.86 -1.41 -12.40
N PHE A 85 4.69 -1.28 -11.37
CA PHE A 85 6.12 -1.05 -11.57
C PHE A 85 6.90 -2.32 -11.88
N ASP A 86 6.24 -3.47 -11.81
CA ASP A 86 6.89 -4.74 -12.06
C ASP A 86 6.81 -5.18 -13.51
N ALA A 87 6.34 -4.33 -14.33
CA ALA A 87 6.21 -4.67 -15.75
C ALA A 87 7.56 -4.96 -16.39
#